data_ea20f222b51ba2ad5637e60f3f687d31
#
_entry.id   ea20f222b51ba2ad5637e60f3f687d31
#
_cell.length_a   1.000
_cell.length_b   1.000
_cell.length_c   1.000
_cell.angle_alpha   90.00
_cell.angle_beta   90.00
_cell.angle_gamma   90.00
#
_symmetry.space_group_name_H-M   'P 1'
#
loop_
_entity.id
_entity.type
_entity.pdbx_description
1 polymer ?
#
loop_
_entity_poly.entity_id
_entity_poly.type
_entity_poly.pdbx_seq_one_letter_code
_entity_poly.pdbx_strand_id
1 'polypeptide(L)'
;MVSKKFTGEPAWAGMDIGTQGVRVTVVDGRGTPLATGSAPLRSRRGEGRGHEQDPEDWWRAAVTACRQATAGLAPGRIRALAVCSTSGTIVLADAAARPVSPALMYDDDRGRPYVERVTAAGQELWDDLAVRIQASWALPKLLWLAENGGLPAGARLLHSADLVTARLAGELTATDSSHALKTGYDSLRERWPLEVMSRLGLPSDLFGPVTRPGSPIGEVGAEAAALTGLPEGCGIVAGMTDGCAGQIAAGALTPGSGVSVLGTTLVLKGVSEKLLRDPAGAVYSPPPPRRRLAARRRVKRRRRRAGLGVPRPRPGRPRRGRRPVRARGGRRLPAHHPG
;
A
#
# COMPACT_ATOMS: atom_id res chain seq x y z
N MET A 1 21.85 -9.11 -28.81
CA MET A 1 22.50 -10.22 -28.08
C MET A 1 21.87 -10.30 -26.70
N VAL A 2 20.98 -11.24 -26.45
CA VAL A 2 20.37 -11.44 -25.13
C VAL A 2 21.43 -12.05 -24.21
N SER A 3 21.86 -11.31 -23.23
CA SER A 3 22.89 -11.70 -22.26
C SER A 3 22.50 -12.99 -21.52
N LYS A 4 23.45 -13.92 -21.39
CA LYS A 4 23.41 -15.18 -20.63
C LYS A 4 23.23 -14.99 -19.09
N LYS A 5 22.69 -13.85 -18.62
CA LYS A 5 22.59 -13.50 -17.19
C LYS A 5 21.49 -14.29 -16.44
N PHE A 6 20.54 -14.88 -17.15
CA PHE A 6 19.40 -15.58 -16.53
C PHE A 6 19.44 -17.09 -16.77
N THR A 7 19.39 -17.86 -15.69
CA THR A 7 19.47 -19.33 -15.71
C THR A 7 18.26 -19.94 -14.96
N GLY A 8 17.96 -21.21 -15.28
CA GLY A 8 16.93 -22.01 -14.62
C GLY A 8 15.48 -21.59 -14.96
N GLU A 9 14.52 -22.23 -14.30
CA GLU A 9 13.11 -21.88 -14.41
C GLU A 9 12.86 -20.45 -13.90
N PRO A 10 12.10 -19.63 -14.65
CA PRO A 10 11.89 -18.23 -14.30
C PRO A 10 11.12 -18.08 -13.00
N ALA A 11 11.47 -17.06 -12.23
CA ALA A 11 10.77 -16.63 -11.02
C ALA A 11 10.54 -15.12 -11.05
N TRP A 12 9.60 -14.64 -10.25
CA TRP A 12 9.24 -13.24 -10.12
C TRP A 12 9.22 -12.85 -8.66
N ALA A 13 9.64 -11.62 -8.36
CA ALA A 13 9.63 -11.09 -7.01
C ALA A 13 8.57 -10.02 -6.84
N GLY A 14 7.87 -10.04 -5.72
CA GLY A 14 7.02 -8.95 -5.24
C GLY A 14 7.58 -8.41 -3.93
N MET A 15 7.73 -7.09 -3.83
CA MET A 15 8.13 -6.40 -2.60
C MET A 15 6.98 -5.56 -2.10
N ASP A 16 6.68 -5.65 -0.80
CA ASP A 16 5.69 -4.82 -0.10
C ASP A 16 6.39 -3.98 0.97
N ILE A 17 6.32 -2.66 0.81
CA ILE A 17 6.82 -1.68 1.79
C ILE A 17 5.63 -1.21 2.61
N GLY A 18 5.36 -1.92 3.70
CA GLY A 18 4.29 -1.58 4.64
C GLY A 18 4.77 -0.63 5.74
N THR A 19 3.87 -0.27 6.66
CA THR A 19 4.18 0.62 7.79
C THR A 19 5.14 -0.02 8.80
N GLN A 20 5.07 -1.34 8.98
CA GLN A 20 5.81 -2.05 10.02
C GLN A 20 7.01 -2.85 9.48
N GLY A 21 7.20 -2.91 8.18
CA GLY A 21 8.29 -3.68 7.59
C GLY A 21 8.19 -3.81 6.09
N VAL A 22 9.29 -4.27 5.51
CA VAL A 22 9.40 -4.67 4.10
C VAL A 22 9.32 -6.18 4.02
N ARG A 23 8.56 -6.69 3.06
CA ARG A 23 8.47 -8.11 2.74
C ARG A 23 8.77 -8.33 1.27
N VAL A 24 9.52 -9.38 0.98
CA VAL A 24 9.79 -9.84 -0.39
C VAL A 24 9.32 -11.28 -0.50
N THR A 25 8.56 -11.58 -1.54
CA THR A 25 8.16 -12.94 -1.89
C THR A 25 8.57 -13.23 -3.30
N VAL A 26 9.26 -14.36 -3.51
CA VAL A 26 9.61 -14.86 -4.83
C VAL A 26 8.69 -16.01 -5.18
N VAL A 27 8.12 -15.99 -6.38
CA VAL A 27 7.17 -17.01 -6.87
C VAL A 27 7.63 -17.60 -8.20
N ASP A 28 7.20 -18.82 -8.47
CA ASP A 28 7.36 -19.45 -9.78
C ASP A 28 6.29 -18.97 -10.79
N GLY A 29 6.31 -19.51 -12.01
CA GLY A 29 5.36 -19.17 -13.07
C GLY A 29 3.91 -19.59 -12.79
N ARG A 30 3.67 -20.35 -11.75
CA ARG A 30 2.35 -20.77 -11.30
C ARG A 30 1.86 -19.94 -10.10
N GLY A 31 2.71 -19.01 -9.60
CA GLY A 31 2.44 -18.23 -8.40
C GLY A 31 2.74 -18.96 -7.09
N THR A 32 3.42 -20.11 -7.14
CA THR A 32 3.82 -20.85 -5.94
C THR A 32 4.98 -20.13 -5.26
N PRO A 33 4.90 -19.80 -3.96
CA PRO A 33 6.02 -19.20 -3.25
C PRO A 33 7.24 -20.12 -3.21
N LEU A 34 8.39 -19.59 -3.62
CA LEU A 34 9.68 -20.26 -3.60
C LEU A 34 10.55 -19.82 -2.42
N ALA A 35 10.50 -18.54 -2.09
CA ALA A 35 11.26 -17.94 -1.01
C ALA A 35 10.59 -16.67 -0.52
N THR A 36 10.87 -16.30 0.74
CA THR A 36 10.42 -15.07 1.36
C THR A 36 11.53 -14.45 2.18
N GLY A 37 11.47 -13.13 2.34
CA GLY A 37 12.34 -12.39 3.25
C GLY A 37 11.58 -11.20 3.83
N SER A 38 11.98 -10.75 5.01
CA SER A 38 11.35 -9.59 5.65
C SER A 38 12.31 -8.86 6.57
N ALA A 39 12.08 -7.56 6.73
CA ALA A 39 12.79 -6.74 7.68
C ALA A 39 11.84 -5.71 8.31
N PRO A 40 11.97 -5.41 9.61
CA PRO A 40 11.11 -4.46 10.30
C PRO A 40 11.43 -3.02 9.90
N LEU A 41 10.41 -2.15 10.00
CA LEU A 41 10.54 -0.70 9.92
C LEU A 41 10.08 -0.05 11.22
N ARG A 42 10.70 1.07 11.56
CA ARG A 42 10.33 1.86 12.73
C ARG A 42 9.69 3.16 12.29
N SER A 43 8.64 3.56 13.00
CA SER A 43 7.97 4.83 12.80
C SER A 43 8.19 5.74 13.99
N ARG A 44 8.27 7.05 13.73
CA ARG A 44 8.24 8.09 14.75
C ARG A 44 6.87 8.78 14.71
N ARG A 45 6.19 8.79 15.83
CA ARG A 45 5.00 9.61 16.02
C ARG A 45 5.40 10.81 16.84
N GLY A 46 5.30 11.99 16.20
CA GLY A 46 5.58 13.27 16.86
C GLY A 46 4.42 13.74 17.73
N GLU A 47 4.64 14.85 18.43
CA GLU A 47 3.56 15.56 19.10
C GLU A 47 2.48 15.96 18.09
N GLY A 48 1.21 15.79 18.46
CA GLY A 48 0.09 16.08 17.59
C GLY A 48 -0.18 14.94 16.58
N ARG A 49 -0.13 15.23 15.27
CA ARG A 49 -0.60 14.36 14.19
C ARG A 49 0.49 13.90 13.23
N GLY A 50 1.75 14.16 13.58
CA GLY A 50 2.90 13.78 12.77
C GLY A 50 3.16 12.28 12.81
N HIS A 51 3.41 11.68 11.66
CA HIS A 51 3.85 10.30 11.54
C HIS A 51 4.92 10.20 10.45
N GLU A 52 6.13 9.88 10.87
CA GLU A 52 7.31 9.86 10.02
C GLU A 52 8.01 8.51 10.05
N GLN A 53 8.75 8.23 8.98
CA GLN A 53 9.78 7.21 8.93
C GLN A 53 11.08 7.82 8.38
N ASP A 54 12.21 7.21 8.72
CA ASP A 54 13.48 7.49 8.04
C ASP A 54 13.43 6.78 6.68
N PRO A 55 13.52 7.52 5.54
CA PRO A 55 13.46 6.90 4.21
C PRO A 55 14.64 5.95 3.96
N GLU A 56 15.77 6.15 4.65
CA GLU A 56 16.91 5.24 4.56
C GLU A 56 16.62 3.86 5.15
N ASP A 57 15.72 3.80 6.14
CA ASP A 57 15.27 2.50 6.67
C ASP A 57 14.54 1.68 5.62
N TRP A 58 13.81 2.30 4.69
CA TRP A 58 13.14 1.57 3.61
C TRP A 58 14.14 0.82 2.73
N TRP A 59 15.23 1.51 2.36
CA TRP A 59 16.29 0.89 1.58
C TRP A 59 17.03 -0.22 2.35
N ARG A 60 17.43 0.06 3.60
CA ARG A 60 18.09 -0.95 4.46
C ARG A 60 17.22 -2.19 4.65
N ALA A 61 15.92 -2.00 4.89
CA ALA A 61 14.97 -3.10 5.04
C ALA A 61 14.74 -3.85 3.72
N ALA A 62 14.65 -3.14 2.58
CA ALA A 62 14.53 -3.74 1.26
C ALA A 62 15.73 -4.62 0.93
N VAL A 63 16.96 -4.14 1.16
CA VAL A 63 18.20 -4.92 0.98
C VAL A 63 18.17 -6.18 1.85
N THR A 64 17.83 -6.04 3.13
CA THR A 64 17.77 -7.18 4.06
C THR A 64 16.73 -8.21 3.61
N ALA A 65 15.54 -7.78 3.27
CA ALA A 65 14.46 -8.67 2.82
C ALA A 65 14.81 -9.37 1.50
N CYS A 66 15.42 -8.65 0.54
CA CYS A 66 15.88 -9.23 -0.71
C CYS A 66 16.93 -10.29 -0.47
N ARG A 67 17.98 -10.02 0.33
CA ARG A 67 19.02 -11.00 0.65
C ARG A 67 18.48 -12.29 1.23
N GLN A 68 17.51 -12.19 2.14
CA GLN A 68 16.85 -13.37 2.71
C GLN A 68 16.06 -14.14 1.64
N ALA A 69 15.33 -13.44 0.78
CA ALA A 69 14.51 -14.07 -0.27
C ALA A 69 15.34 -14.66 -1.41
N THR A 70 16.59 -14.23 -1.61
CA THR A 70 17.46 -14.71 -2.69
C THR A 70 18.45 -15.77 -2.25
N ALA A 71 18.75 -15.90 -0.96
CA ALA A 71 19.86 -16.71 -0.41
C ALA A 71 19.84 -18.19 -0.82
N GLY A 72 18.67 -18.79 -1.05
CA GLY A 72 18.53 -20.20 -1.44
C GLY A 72 18.17 -20.41 -2.92
N LEU A 73 18.16 -19.36 -3.73
CA LEU A 73 17.76 -19.43 -5.12
C LEU A 73 18.98 -19.49 -6.04
N ALA A 74 18.82 -20.22 -7.15
CA ALA A 74 19.86 -20.25 -8.18
C ALA A 74 20.08 -18.84 -8.75
N PRO A 75 21.34 -18.40 -8.92
CA PRO A 75 21.66 -17.10 -9.49
C PRO A 75 20.97 -16.87 -10.85
N GLY A 76 20.46 -15.66 -11.08
CA GLY A 76 19.82 -15.30 -12.34
C GLY A 76 18.42 -15.89 -12.55
N ARG A 77 17.80 -16.49 -11.55
CA ARG A 77 16.45 -17.06 -11.67
C ARG A 77 15.35 -15.99 -11.70
N ILE A 78 15.49 -14.92 -10.94
CA ILE A 78 14.46 -13.85 -10.85
C ILE A 78 14.53 -12.98 -12.10
N ARG A 79 13.43 -12.89 -12.84
CA ARG A 79 13.32 -12.17 -14.12
C ARG A 79 12.85 -10.74 -13.96
N ALA A 80 11.95 -10.52 -13.02
CA ALA A 80 11.42 -9.20 -12.75
C ALA A 80 10.99 -9.06 -11.29
N LEU A 81 10.94 -7.79 -10.85
CA LEU A 81 10.50 -7.35 -9.52
C LEU A 81 9.44 -6.27 -9.67
N ALA A 82 8.40 -6.32 -8.84
CA ALA A 82 7.47 -5.21 -8.63
C ALA A 82 7.50 -4.79 -7.16
N VAL A 83 7.39 -3.47 -6.92
CA VAL A 83 7.36 -2.90 -5.56
C VAL A 83 6.01 -2.26 -5.30
N CYS A 84 5.30 -2.68 -4.27
CA CYS A 84 4.11 -1.99 -3.78
C CYS A 84 4.40 -1.31 -2.43
N SER A 85 3.62 -0.28 -2.10
CA SER A 85 3.78 0.45 -0.85
C SER A 85 2.50 1.16 -0.41
N THR A 86 2.54 1.76 0.79
CA THR A 86 1.42 2.51 1.36
C THR A 86 1.08 3.73 0.50
N SER A 87 -0.22 3.91 0.23
CA SER A 87 -0.74 4.99 -0.61
C SER A 87 -0.74 6.34 0.09
N GLY A 88 0.00 7.30 -0.42
CA GLY A 88 0.08 8.66 0.11
C GLY A 88 1.23 8.90 1.08
N THR A 89 2.14 7.95 1.26
CA THR A 89 3.45 8.15 1.89
C THR A 89 4.36 8.85 0.88
N ILE A 90 5.03 9.93 1.30
CA ILE A 90 5.88 10.76 0.43
C ILE A 90 7.18 11.17 1.11
N VAL A 91 8.17 11.45 0.28
CA VAL A 91 9.47 12.00 0.65
C VAL A 91 9.97 12.91 -0.46
N LEU A 92 10.73 13.96 -0.13
CA LEU A 92 11.52 14.70 -1.10
C LEU A 92 12.92 14.08 -1.19
N ALA A 93 13.40 13.91 -2.41
CA ALA A 93 14.73 13.37 -2.68
C ALA A 93 15.45 14.20 -3.76
N ASP A 94 16.77 14.08 -3.84
CA ASP A 94 17.55 14.66 -4.92
C ASP A 94 17.53 13.78 -6.19
N ALA A 95 18.23 14.22 -7.24
CA ALA A 95 18.32 13.48 -8.51
C ALA A 95 18.97 12.09 -8.39
N ALA A 96 19.73 11.83 -7.32
CA ALA A 96 20.32 10.53 -7.01
C ALA A 96 19.46 9.68 -6.05
N ALA A 97 18.18 10.03 -5.88
CA ALA A 97 17.25 9.41 -4.95
C ALA A 97 17.75 9.41 -3.49
N ARG A 98 18.54 10.41 -3.09
CA ARG A 98 18.92 10.61 -1.69
C ARG A 98 17.86 11.47 -1.01
N PRO A 99 17.26 11.05 0.10
CA PRO A 99 16.25 11.81 0.81
C PRO A 99 16.78 13.19 1.26
N VAL A 100 15.99 14.23 1.03
CA VAL A 100 16.26 15.61 1.48
C VAL A 100 15.18 16.12 2.43
N SER A 101 14.25 15.26 2.81
CA SER A 101 13.21 15.50 3.84
C SER A 101 12.94 14.23 4.63
N PRO A 102 12.28 14.31 5.82
CA PRO A 102 11.67 13.15 6.43
C PRO A 102 10.56 12.59 5.53
N ALA A 103 10.26 11.30 5.65
CA ALA A 103 9.12 10.71 4.97
C ALA A 103 7.85 10.93 5.77
N LEU A 104 6.83 11.53 5.15
CA LEU A 104 5.49 11.68 5.74
C LEU A 104 4.63 10.48 5.41
N MET A 105 4.21 9.74 6.44
CA MET A 105 3.46 8.51 6.28
C MET A 105 2.03 8.76 5.79
N TYR A 106 1.40 7.71 5.30
CA TYR A 106 0.06 7.74 4.70
C TYR A 106 -1.05 8.28 5.61
N ASP A 107 -0.88 8.20 6.93
CA ASP A 107 -1.80 8.68 7.95
C ASP A 107 -1.31 9.94 8.69
N ASP A 108 -0.21 10.54 8.23
CA ASP A 108 0.23 11.86 8.67
C ASP A 108 -0.84 12.91 8.33
N ASP A 109 -1.23 13.71 9.29
CA ASP A 109 -2.37 14.62 9.18
C ASP A 109 -1.93 16.11 9.17
N ARG A 110 -0.62 16.39 9.09
CA ARG A 110 -0.06 17.75 9.02
C ARG A 110 -0.49 18.51 7.76
N GLY A 111 -0.89 17.79 6.71
CA GLY A 111 -1.52 18.38 5.52
C GLY A 111 -2.91 18.98 5.74
N ARG A 112 -3.53 18.82 6.91
CA ARG A 112 -4.92 19.26 7.17
C ARG A 112 -5.18 20.75 6.90
N PRO A 113 -4.33 21.70 7.29
CA PRO A 113 -4.55 23.13 7.01
C PRO A 113 -4.56 23.46 5.50
N TYR A 114 -4.00 22.60 4.68
CA TYR A 114 -3.85 22.82 3.23
C TYR A 114 -4.98 22.22 2.39
N VAL A 115 -5.89 21.46 2.99
CA VAL A 115 -6.97 20.76 2.26
C VAL A 115 -7.87 21.74 1.49
N GLU A 116 -8.27 22.84 2.09
CA GLU A 116 -9.12 23.85 1.45
C GLU A 116 -8.40 24.52 0.27
N ARG A 117 -7.14 24.90 0.47
CA ARG A 117 -6.30 25.49 -0.60
C ARG A 117 -6.13 24.54 -1.78
N VAL A 118 -5.83 23.27 -1.53
CA VAL A 118 -5.71 22.25 -2.58
C VAL A 118 -7.05 22.04 -3.28
N THR A 119 -8.14 21.99 -2.53
CA THR A 119 -9.49 21.83 -3.10
C THR A 119 -9.82 22.99 -4.05
N ALA A 120 -9.64 24.22 -3.59
CA ALA A 120 -9.93 25.42 -4.40
C ALA A 120 -9.04 25.53 -5.64
N ALA A 121 -7.77 25.16 -5.55
CA ALA A 121 -6.84 25.24 -6.67
C ALA A 121 -7.21 24.33 -7.85
N GLY A 122 -7.90 23.21 -7.61
CA GLY A 122 -8.23 22.22 -8.63
C GLY A 122 -9.66 21.71 -8.59
N GLN A 123 -10.65 22.51 -8.14
CA GLN A 123 -12.03 22.07 -7.93
C GLN A 123 -12.62 21.29 -9.11
N GLU A 124 -12.52 21.83 -10.32
CA GLU A 124 -13.03 21.19 -11.55
C GLU A 124 -12.38 19.82 -11.80
N LEU A 125 -11.07 19.73 -11.58
CA LEU A 125 -10.32 18.48 -11.74
C LEU A 125 -10.78 17.43 -10.70
N TRP A 126 -10.96 17.84 -9.47
CA TRP A 126 -11.38 16.92 -8.40
C TRP A 126 -12.80 16.41 -8.62
N ASP A 127 -13.68 17.26 -9.16
CA ASP A 127 -15.02 16.88 -9.56
C ASP A 127 -15.01 15.91 -10.75
N ASP A 128 -14.20 16.17 -11.76
CA ASP A 128 -13.99 15.26 -12.91
C ASP A 128 -13.52 13.87 -12.44
N LEU A 129 -12.52 13.86 -11.58
CA LEU A 129 -11.94 12.63 -11.02
C LEU A 129 -12.86 11.94 -9.99
N ALA A 130 -13.97 12.58 -9.61
CA ALA A 130 -14.85 12.12 -8.53
C ALA A 130 -14.10 11.85 -7.23
N VAL A 131 -13.16 12.73 -6.87
CA VAL A 131 -12.36 12.62 -5.64
C VAL A 131 -12.61 13.81 -4.72
N ARG A 132 -12.45 13.59 -3.42
CA ARG A 132 -12.42 14.63 -2.41
C ARG A 132 -11.07 14.65 -1.75
N ILE A 133 -10.42 15.80 -1.73
CA ILE A 133 -9.11 15.98 -1.10
C ILE A 133 -9.23 15.71 0.40
N GLN A 134 -8.29 14.97 0.96
CA GLN A 134 -8.25 14.60 2.38
C GLN A 134 -6.87 14.95 2.94
N ALA A 135 -6.79 15.26 4.23
CA ALA A 135 -5.56 15.62 4.92
C ALA A 135 -4.45 14.55 4.79
N SER A 136 -4.85 13.27 4.69
CA SER A 136 -3.94 12.14 4.52
C SER A 136 -3.44 11.94 3.09
N TRP A 137 -3.90 12.75 2.12
CA TRP A 137 -3.41 12.68 0.75
C TRP A 137 -2.02 13.30 0.63
N ALA A 138 -1.27 12.86 -0.37
CA ALA A 138 0.10 13.32 -0.58
C ALA A 138 0.17 14.82 -0.89
N LEU A 139 -0.74 15.35 -1.72
CA LEU A 139 -0.68 16.74 -2.16
C LEU A 139 -0.81 17.77 -1.03
N PRO A 140 -1.77 17.69 -0.07
CA PRO A 140 -1.77 18.57 1.10
C PRO A 140 -0.52 18.44 1.97
N LYS A 141 0.04 17.24 2.13
CA LYS A 141 1.29 17.02 2.88
C LYS A 141 2.52 17.58 2.17
N LEU A 142 2.51 17.55 0.84
CA LEU A 142 3.56 18.17 0.05
C LEU A 142 3.59 19.70 0.26
N LEU A 143 2.42 20.35 0.32
CA LEU A 143 2.35 21.77 0.66
C LEU A 143 2.88 22.03 2.08
N TRP A 144 2.56 21.17 3.03
CA TRP A 144 3.13 21.28 4.36
C TRP A 144 4.66 21.19 4.34
N LEU A 145 5.24 20.23 3.60
CA LEU A 145 6.70 20.12 3.43
C LEU A 145 7.28 21.39 2.80
N ALA A 146 6.65 21.89 1.73
CA ALA A 146 7.10 23.07 1.02
C ALA A 146 7.17 24.32 1.92
N GLU A 147 6.20 24.51 2.79
CA GLU A 147 6.10 25.68 3.66
C GLU A 147 6.87 25.56 4.98
N ASN A 148 7.12 24.34 5.48
CA ASN A 148 7.78 24.12 6.77
C ASN A 148 9.24 23.65 6.65
N GLY A 149 9.65 23.09 5.52
CA GLY A 149 11.01 22.62 5.26
C GLY A 149 11.64 23.23 4.02
N GLY A 150 10.82 23.90 3.20
CA GLY A 150 11.21 24.38 1.87
C GLY A 150 11.26 23.25 0.83
N LEU A 151 11.38 23.68 -0.43
CA LEU A 151 11.64 22.79 -1.56
C LEU A 151 13.08 23.01 -2.01
N PRO A 152 14.03 22.13 -1.68
CA PRO A 152 15.40 22.26 -2.17
C PRO A 152 15.42 22.29 -3.70
N ALA A 153 16.34 23.09 -4.27
CA ALA A 153 16.50 23.16 -5.73
C ALA A 153 16.79 21.76 -6.30
N GLY A 154 16.06 21.39 -7.35
CA GLY A 154 16.19 20.08 -7.97
C GLY A 154 15.58 18.92 -7.19
N ALA A 155 14.84 19.19 -6.10
CA ALA A 155 14.12 18.14 -5.37
C ALA A 155 13.11 17.43 -6.27
N ARG A 156 12.87 16.16 -5.99
CA ARG A 156 11.87 15.30 -6.62
C ARG A 156 10.95 14.73 -5.55
N LEU A 157 9.67 14.70 -5.84
CA LEU A 157 8.70 14.01 -5.00
C LEU A 157 8.72 12.52 -5.33
N LEU A 158 8.99 11.70 -4.33
CA LEU A 158 8.97 10.24 -4.43
C LEU A 158 7.97 9.65 -3.43
N HIS A 159 7.37 8.53 -3.82
CA HIS A 159 6.69 7.63 -2.89
C HIS A 159 7.69 6.60 -2.36
N SER A 160 7.34 5.86 -1.32
CA SER A 160 8.28 4.87 -0.76
C SER A 160 8.68 3.79 -1.77
N ALA A 161 7.77 3.36 -2.65
CA ALA A 161 8.10 2.46 -3.75
C ALA A 161 9.08 3.10 -4.75
N ASP A 162 8.89 4.39 -5.10
CA ASP A 162 9.72 5.08 -6.06
C ASP A 162 11.17 5.22 -5.58
N LEU A 163 11.37 5.53 -4.29
CA LEU A 163 12.70 5.64 -3.70
C LEU A 163 13.44 4.29 -3.79
N VAL A 164 12.76 3.21 -3.47
CA VAL A 164 13.38 1.88 -3.50
C VAL A 164 13.64 1.43 -4.94
N THR A 165 12.71 1.67 -5.89
CA THR A 165 12.92 1.32 -7.30
C THR A 165 14.03 2.15 -7.93
N ALA A 166 14.14 3.45 -7.60
CA ALA A 166 15.23 4.29 -8.06
C ALA A 166 16.60 3.78 -7.57
N ARG A 167 16.71 3.37 -6.32
CA ARG A 167 17.95 2.79 -5.78
C ARG A 167 18.26 1.41 -6.35
N LEU A 168 17.25 0.63 -6.67
CA LEU A 168 17.44 -0.65 -7.38
C LEU A 168 17.96 -0.41 -8.80
N ALA A 169 17.44 0.60 -9.50
CA ALA A 169 17.84 0.93 -10.86
C ALA A 169 19.19 1.69 -10.93
N GLY A 170 19.54 2.45 -9.87
CA GLY A 170 20.65 3.39 -9.88
C GLY A 170 20.31 4.77 -10.49
N GLU A 171 19.04 4.99 -10.83
CA GLU A 171 18.51 6.24 -11.40
C GLU A 171 17.03 6.43 -11.02
N LEU A 172 16.53 7.66 -11.18
CA LEU A 172 15.10 7.94 -10.95
C LEU A 172 14.23 7.19 -11.97
N THR A 173 13.23 6.48 -11.48
CA THR A 173 12.27 5.72 -12.30
C THR A 173 10.91 6.43 -12.37
N ALA A 174 10.05 6.00 -13.29
CA ALA A 174 8.66 6.45 -13.32
C ALA A 174 7.90 5.92 -12.10
N THR A 175 7.03 6.77 -11.51
CA THR A 175 6.05 6.33 -10.50
C THR A 175 4.84 5.69 -11.16
N ASP A 176 4.07 4.92 -10.40
CA ASP A 176 2.83 4.35 -10.92
C ASP A 176 1.62 5.28 -10.67
N SER A 177 0.62 5.17 -11.55
CA SER A 177 -0.57 6.01 -11.52
C SER A 177 -1.42 5.86 -10.26
N SER A 178 -1.32 4.75 -9.51
CA SER A 178 -2.10 4.57 -8.29
C SER A 178 -1.48 5.27 -7.07
N HIS A 179 -0.16 5.43 -7.02
CA HIS A 179 0.52 6.29 -6.06
C HIS A 179 0.34 7.76 -6.41
N ALA A 180 0.53 8.13 -7.68
CA ALA A 180 0.41 9.50 -8.18
C ALA A 180 -0.99 10.11 -7.96
N LEU A 181 -2.06 9.31 -7.94
CA LEU A 181 -3.43 9.78 -7.73
C LEU A 181 -3.59 10.66 -6.47
N LYS A 182 -3.02 10.25 -5.35
CA LYS A 182 -3.12 11.03 -4.10
C LYS A 182 -2.21 12.26 -4.08
N THR A 183 -1.34 12.38 -5.05
CA THR A 183 -0.53 13.56 -5.31
C THR A 183 -1.21 14.53 -6.29
N GLY A 184 -2.43 14.20 -6.72
CA GLY A 184 -3.22 15.04 -7.60
C GLY A 184 -3.05 14.77 -9.09
N TYR A 185 -2.47 13.62 -9.48
CA TYR A 185 -2.36 13.20 -10.87
C TYR A 185 -3.73 13.03 -11.52
N ASP A 186 -3.91 13.64 -12.70
CA ASP A 186 -5.11 13.44 -13.53
C ASP A 186 -5.07 12.05 -14.17
N SER A 187 -5.69 11.10 -13.49
CA SER A 187 -5.73 9.70 -13.93
C SER A 187 -6.65 9.45 -15.13
N LEU A 188 -7.55 10.38 -15.46
CA LEU A 188 -8.40 10.28 -16.64
C LEU A 188 -7.69 10.71 -17.91
N ARG A 189 -6.85 11.77 -17.79
CA ARG A 189 -6.08 12.31 -18.92
C ARG A 189 -4.63 11.83 -18.91
N GLU A 190 -4.24 11.06 -17.89
CA GLU A 190 -2.90 10.48 -17.68
C GLU A 190 -1.77 11.54 -17.75
N ARG A 191 -1.95 12.65 -17.03
CA ARG A 191 -0.97 13.75 -16.98
C ARG A 191 -0.97 14.46 -15.63
N TRP A 192 0.14 15.13 -15.31
CA TRP A 192 0.17 16.07 -14.20
C TRP A 192 -0.64 17.33 -14.56
N PRO A 193 -1.53 17.81 -13.68
CA PRO A 193 -2.28 19.06 -13.89
C PRO A 193 -1.41 20.25 -13.51
N LEU A 194 -0.44 20.61 -14.37
CA LEU A 194 0.61 21.59 -14.08
C LEU A 194 0.05 22.96 -13.70
N GLU A 195 -1.11 23.34 -14.24
CA GLU A 195 -1.78 24.60 -13.86
C GLU A 195 -2.23 24.58 -12.39
N VAL A 196 -2.77 23.45 -11.91
CA VAL A 196 -3.15 23.28 -10.50
C VAL A 196 -1.89 23.31 -9.63
N MET A 197 -0.81 22.64 -10.04
CA MET A 197 0.44 22.64 -9.31
C MET A 197 1.06 24.05 -9.24
N SER A 198 1.02 24.80 -10.32
CA SER A 198 1.48 26.20 -10.36
C SER A 198 0.67 27.11 -9.42
N ARG A 199 -0.69 26.98 -9.40
CA ARG A 199 -1.54 27.73 -8.44
C ARG A 199 -1.19 27.41 -6.98
N LEU A 200 -0.69 26.21 -6.72
CA LEU A 200 -0.23 25.78 -5.40
C LEU A 200 1.22 26.20 -5.09
N GLY A 201 1.93 26.81 -6.04
CA GLY A 201 3.34 27.22 -5.89
C GLY A 201 4.30 26.02 -5.98
N LEU A 202 3.89 24.93 -6.59
CA LEU A 202 4.70 23.72 -6.74
C LEU A 202 5.36 23.71 -8.14
N PRO A 203 6.70 23.62 -8.22
CA PRO A 203 7.41 23.61 -9.49
C PRO A 203 7.16 22.30 -10.25
N SER A 204 7.07 22.39 -11.58
CA SER A 204 6.73 21.25 -12.44
C SER A 204 7.76 20.12 -12.42
N ASP A 205 9.03 20.47 -12.23
CA ASP A 205 10.14 19.52 -12.18
C ASP A 205 10.19 18.68 -10.91
N LEU A 206 9.38 19.03 -9.90
CA LEU A 206 9.16 18.21 -8.70
C LEU A 206 8.52 16.86 -9.04
N PHE A 207 7.74 16.80 -10.12
CA PHE A 207 6.91 15.65 -10.50
C PHE A 207 7.56 14.85 -11.63
N GLY A 208 7.95 13.62 -11.32
CA GLY A 208 8.51 12.68 -12.29
C GLY A 208 7.47 12.12 -13.27
N PRO A 209 7.93 11.33 -14.24
CA PRO A 209 7.04 10.64 -15.17
C PRO A 209 6.15 9.63 -14.43
N VAL A 210 4.93 9.44 -14.95
CA VAL A 210 3.95 8.49 -14.41
C VAL A 210 3.65 7.43 -15.45
N THR A 211 3.56 6.19 -15.01
CA THR A 211 3.20 5.06 -15.89
C THR A 211 2.10 4.20 -15.26
N ARG A 212 1.59 3.27 -16.02
CA ARG A 212 0.59 2.31 -15.52
C ARG A 212 1.27 1.17 -14.76
N PRO A 213 0.66 0.65 -13.68
CA PRO A 213 1.14 -0.55 -13.02
C PRO A 213 1.40 -1.70 -14.00
N GLY A 214 2.50 -2.41 -13.81
CA GLY A 214 2.95 -3.49 -14.67
C GLY A 214 3.80 -3.06 -15.88
N SER A 215 4.02 -1.76 -16.09
CA SER A 215 4.92 -1.26 -17.14
C SER A 215 6.38 -1.42 -16.71
N PRO A 216 7.32 -1.76 -17.62
CA PRO A 216 8.74 -1.70 -17.35
C PRO A 216 9.17 -0.27 -16.98
N ILE A 217 9.99 -0.12 -15.94
CA ILE A 217 10.49 1.19 -15.46
C ILE A 217 12.00 1.22 -15.26
N GLY A 218 12.70 0.11 -15.47
CA GLY A 218 14.15 0.00 -15.32
C GLY A 218 14.60 -1.44 -15.14
N GLU A 219 15.86 -1.58 -14.80
CA GLU A 219 16.50 -2.86 -14.48
C GLU A 219 17.38 -2.69 -13.23
N VAL A 220 17.58 -3.76 -12.49
CA VAL A 220 18.46 -3.76 -11.30
C VAL A 220 19.89 -3.52 -11.73
N GLY A 221 20.49 -2.44 -11.24
CA GLY A 221 21.88 -2.08 -11.50
C GLY A 221 22.88 -2.96 -10.73
N ALA A 222 24.16 -2.92 -11.13
CA ALA A 222 25.21 -3.74 -10.57
C ALA A 222 25.40 -3.56 -9.05
N GLU A 223 25.35 -2.32 -8.55
CA GLU A 223 25.50 -2.02 -7.13
C GLU A 223 24.33 -2.62 -6.32
N ALA A 224 23.09 -2.38 -6.77
CA ALA A 224 21.91 -2.94 -6.12
C ALA A 224 21.90 -4.47 -6.17
N ALA A 225 22.33 -5.07 -7.26
CA ALA A 225 22.49 -6.54 -7.40
C ALA A 225 23.46 -7.09 -6.34
N ALA A 226 24.62 -6.47 -6.18
CA ALA A 226 25.60 -6.86 -5.15
C ALA A 226 25.05 -6.74 -3.73
N LEU A 227 24.25 -5.71 -3.45
CA LEU A 227 23.66 -5.49 -2.13
C LEU A 227 22.50 -6.42 -1.81
N THR A 228 21.64 -6.70 -2.80
CA THR A 228 20.34 -7.36 -2.59
C THR A 228 20.35 -8.87 -2.92
N GLY A 229 21.33 -9.34 -3.71
CA GLY A 229 21.33 -10.68 -4.28
C GLY A 229 20.34 -10.86 -5.45
N LEU A 230 19.63 -9.80 -5.86
CA LEU A 230 18.86 -9.82 -7.11
C LEU A 230 19.81 -9.87 -8.31
N PRO A 231 19.42 -10.51 -9.42
CA PRO A 231 20.27 -10.51 -10.61
C PRO A 231 20.43 -9.09 -11.17
N GLU A 232 21.65 -8.72 -11.55
CA GLU A 232 21.88 -7.55 -12.39
C GLU A 232 21.11 -7.68 -13.71
N GLY A 233 20.41 -6.61 -14.15
CA GLY A 233 19.52 -6.64 -15.30
C GLY A 233 18.17 -7.32 -15.03
N CYS A 234 17.86 -7.68 -13.77
CA CYS A 234 16.51 -8.09 -13.41
C CYS A 234 15.54 -6.91 -13.69
N GLY A 235 14.48 -7.16 -14.45
CA GLY A 235 13.53 -6.12 -14.82
C GLY A 235 12.81 -5.54 -13.59
N ILE A 236 12.69 -4.21 -13.53
CA ILE A 236 11.86 -3.53 -12.55
C ILE A 236 10.58 -3.09 -13.27
N VAL A 237 9.43 -3.49 -12.75
CA VAL A 237 8.13 -3.08 -13.26
C VAL A 237 7.41 -2.18 -12.26
N ALA A 238 6.69 -1.19 -12.76
CA ALA A 238 5.88 -0.32 -11.94
C ALA A 238 4.90 -1.16 -11.11
N GLY A 239 4.98 -1.03 -9.80
CA GLY A 239 4.06 -1.67 -8.87
C GLY A 239 2.75 -0.91 -8.75
N MET A 240 2.20 -0.91 -7.55
CA MET A 240 0.98 -0.18 -7.22
C MET A 240 0.87 0.02 -5.71
N THR A 241 -0.12 0.82 -5.29
CA THR A 241 -0.38 0.92 -3.85
C THR A 241 -0.77 -0.43 -3.25
N ASP A 242 -0.35 -0.69 -2.01
CA ASP A 242 -0.65 -1.88 -1.21
C ASP A 242 -2.13 -2.29 -1.30
N GLY A 243 -2.96 -1.27 -1.25
CA GLY A 243 -4.39 -1.47 -1.35
C GLY A 243 -4.86 -1.96 -2.72
N CYS A 244 -4.23 -1.54 -3.82
CA CYS A 244 -4.54 -2.05 -5.16
C CYS A 244 -3.98 -3.46 -5.35
N ALA A 245 -2.76 -3.70 -4.87
CA ALA A 245 -2.15 -5.02 -4.89
C ALA A 245 -2.98 -6.05 -4.11
N GLY A 246 -3.46 -5.70 -2.91
CA GLY A 246 -4.33 -6.56 -2.11
C GLY A 246 -5.67 -6.88 -2.78
N GLN A 247 -6.23 -5.95 -3.57
CA GLN A 247 -7.44 -6.22 -4.35
C GLN A 247 -7.18 -7.25 -5.46
N ILE A 248 -6.06 -7.11 -6.16
CA ILE A 248 -5.65 -8.07 -7.20
C ILE A 248 -5.37 -9.44 -6.59
N ALA A 249 -4.62 -9.48 -5.48
CA ALA A 249 -4.30 -10.71 -4.76
C ALA A 249 -5.55 -11.47 -4.27
N ALA A 250 -6.62 -10.75 -3.93
CA ALA A 250 -7.91 -11.35 -3.57
C ALA A 250 -8.77 -11.78 -4.76
N GLY A 251 -8.26 -11.65 -6.01
CA GLY A 251 -8.99 -12.06 -7.22
C GLY A 251 -10.11 -11.10 -7.65
N ALA A 252 -10.24 -9.92 -7.04
CA ALA A 252 -11.26 -8.94 -7.40
C ALA A 252 -10.80 -8.14 -8.65
N LEU A 253 -10.96 -8.75 -9.83
CA LEU A 253 -10.41 -8.25 -11.10
C LEU A 253 -11.48 -7.92 -12.14
N THR A 254 -12.70 -8.42 -11.97
CA THR A 254 -13.79 -8.26 -12.94
C THR A 254 -14.85 -7.28 -12.43
N PRO A 255 -15.53 -6.53 -13.30
CA PRO A 255 -16.64 -5.67 -12.88
C PRO A 255 -17.67 -6.43 -12.04
N GLY A 256 -18.10 -5.81 -10.95
CA GLY A 256 -19.00 -6.42 -9.96
C GLY A 256 -18.27 -7.27 -8.88
N SER A 257 -17.01 -7.63 -9.08
CA SER A 257 -16.23 -8.28 -8.01
C SER A 257 -15.76 -7.27 -6.96
N GLY A 258 -15.61 -7.73 -5.73
CA GLY A 258 -15.16 -6.90 -4.63
C GLY A 258 -14.41 -7.67 -3.55
N VAL A 259 -13.72 -6.96 -2.70
CA VAL A 259 -13.01 -7.48 -1.55
C VAL A 259 -13.23 -6.60 -0.33
N SER A 260 -13.41 -7.22 0.81
CA SER A 260 -13.45 -6.57 2.12
C SER A 260 -12.15 -6.85 2.86
N VAL A 261 -11.46 -5.80 3.25
CA VAL A 261 -10.27 -5.90 4.11
C VAL A 261 -10.67 -5.42 5.50
N LEU A 262 -10.71 -6.35 6.45
CA LEU A 262 -11.07 -6.09 7.84
C LEU A 262 -9.81 -6.05 8.70
N GLY A 263 -9.47 -4.85 9.15
CA GLY A 263 -8.40 -4.61 10.10
C GLY A 263 -8.89 -3.68 11.21
N THR A 264 -8.07 -2.72 11.62
CA THR A 264 -8.50 -1.60 12.50
C THR A 264 -9.60 -0.77 11.82
N THR A 265 -9.63 -0.78 10.50
CA THR A 265 -10.65 -0.16 9.66
C THR A 265 -11.19 -1.18 8.67
N LEU A 266 -12.46 -1.07 8.30
CA LEU A 266 -13.03 -1.79 7.18
C LEU A 266 -12.77 -1.01 5.90
N VAL A 267 -12.12 -1.66 4.94
CA VAL A 267 -11.93 -1.13 3.58
C VAL A 267 -12.66 -2.04 2.61
N LEU A 268 -13.63 -1.49 1.89
CA LEU A 268 -14.31 -2.15 0.79
C LEU A 268 -13.70 -1.68 -0.52
N LYS A 269 -13.42 -2.61 -1.41
CA LYS A 269 -12.91 -2.33 -2.76
C LYS A 269 -13.73 -3.13 -3.75
N GLY A 270 -14.00 -2.53 -4.89
CA GLY A 270 -14.74 -3.18 -5.96
C GLY A 270 -14.19 -2.77 -7.32
N VAL A 271 -14.52 -3.53 -8.34
CA VAL A 271 -14.23 -3.22 -9.73
C VAL A 271 -15.51 -2.69 -10.38
N SER A 272 -15.41 -1.54 -11.01
CA SER A 272 -16.50 -0.90 -11.75
C SER A 272 -16.05 -0.55 -13.18
N GLU A 273 -16.95 -0.62 -14.12
CA GLU A 273 -16.72 -0.12 -15.50
C GLU A 273 -16.88 1.39 -15.60
N LYS A 274 -17.57 1.99 -14.65
CA LYS A 274 -17.85 3.43 -14.61
C LYS A 274 -17.16 4.08 -13.43
N LEU A 275 -16.75 5.32 -13.60
CA LEU A 275 -16.30 6.16 -12.51
C LEU A 275 -17.45 6.34 -11.51
N LEU A 276 -17.23 5.88 -10.27
CA LEU A 276 -18.21 6.04 -9.21
C LEU A 276 -18.07 7.42 -8.58
N ARG A 277 -19.16 8.19 -8.59
CA ARG A 277 -19.26 9.49 -7.93
C ARG A 277 -19.93 9.31 -6.57
N ASP A 278 -19.19 9.62 -5.50
CA ASP A 278 -19.70 9.57 -4.13
C ASP A 278 -19.76 10.98 -3.55
N PRO A 279 -20.95 11.55 -3.34
CA PRO A 279 -21.09 12.90 -2.76
C PRO A 279 -20.45 13.01 -1.37
N ALA A 280 -20.35 11.92 -0.62
CA ALA A 280 -19.70 11.88 0.69
C ALA A 280 -18.15 11.81 0.59
N GLY A 281 -17.59 11.56 -0.60
CA GLY A 281 -16.15 11.46 -0.83
C GLY A 281 -15.47 10.27 -0.13
N ALA A 282 -16.26 9.25 0.27
CA ALA A 282 -15.73 8.03 0.88
C ALA A 282 -15.21 7.03 -0.16
N VAL A 283 -15.67 7.17 -1.41
CA VAL A 283 -15.25 6.35 -2.55
C VAL A 283 -14.36 7.17 -3.46
N TYR A 284 -13.28 6.58 -3.92
CA TYR A 284 -12.44 7.09 -4.99
C TYR A 284 -11.93 5.94 -5.85
N SER A 285 -11.68 6.21 -7.12
CA SER A 285 -11.32 5.18 -8.10
C SER A 285 -9.91 5.39 -8.60
N PRO A 286 -8.91 4.62 -8.13
CA PRO A 286 -7.61 4.60 -8.78
C PRO A 286 -7.74 3.97 -10.17
N PRO A 287 -6.94 4.40 -11.17
CA PRO A 287 -6.95 3.79 -12.48
C PRO A 287 -6.48 2.33 -12.40
N PRO A 288 -7.11 1.42 -13.15
CA PRO A 288 -6.69 0.03 -13.17
C PRO A 288 -5.41 -0.17 -14.01
N PRO A 289 -4.68 -1.25 -13.79
CA PRO A 289 -3.50 -1.59 -14.61
C PRO A 289 -3.83 -1.85 -16.09
N ARG A 290 -5.08 -2.13 -16.41
CA ARG A 290 -5.61 -2.21 -17.80
C ARG A 290 -6.95 -1.50 -17.79
N ARG A 291 -7.32 -0.78 -18.85
CA ARG A 291 -8.51 0.06 -19.15
C ARG A 291 -9.85 -0.16 -18.37
N ARG A 292 -9.83 -0.69 -17.14
CA ARG A 292 -11.01 -0.89 -16.28
C ARG A 292 -10.82 -0.13 -14.97
N LEU A 293 -11.80 0.63 -14.53
CA LEU A 293 -11.75 1.43 -13.31
C LEU A 293 -11.91 0.54 -12.06
N ALA A 294 -11.04 0.73 -11.06
CA ALA A 294 -11.19 0.09 -9.76
C ALA A 294 -11.73 1.10 -8.74
N ALA A 295 -12.84 0.79 -8.09
CA ALA A 295 -13.43 1.65 -7.07
C ALA A 295 -13.04 1.22 -5.66
N ARG A 296 -12.69 2.19 -4.79
CA ARG A 296 -12.34 1.94 -3.38
C ARG A 296 -13.23 2.77 -2.46
N ARG A 297 -13.84 2.10 -1.47
CA ARG A 297 -14.53 2.76 -0.36
C ARG A 297 -13.78 2.55 0.95
N ARG A 298 -13.44 3.63 1.65
CA ARG A 298 -12.86 3.58 3.00
C ARG A 298 -13.92 4.01 4.02
N VAL A 299 -14.39 3.10 4.85
CA VAL A 299 -15.28 3.41 5.96
C VAL A 299 -14.48 3.38 7.25
N LYS A 300 -14.23 4.56 7.85
CA LYS A 300 -13.69 4.66 9.21
C LYS A 300 -14.82 4.37 10.19
N ARG A 301 -14.93 3.15 10.72
CA ARG A 301 -15.73 2.88 11.90
C ARG A 301 -14.84 3.07 13.14
N ARG A 302 -15.18 4.03 14.00
CA ARG A 302 -14.72 3.99 15.40
C ARG A 302 -15.22 2.67 16.00
N ARG A 303 -14.31 1.85 16.53
CA ARG A 303 -14.70 0.70 17.34
C ARG A 303 -15.52 1.21 18.53
N ARG A 304 -16.85 1.14 18.48
CA ARG A 304 -17.61 0.80 19.69
C ARG A 304 -17.28 -0.64 19.98
N ARG A 305 -16.82 -0.95 21.20
CA ARG A 305 -16.69 -2.31 21.68
C ARG A 305 -18.04 -3.01 21.43
N ALA A 306 -18.16 -3.77 20.37
CA ALA A 306 -19.22 -4.74 20.23
C ALA A 306 -18.80 -5.87 21.17
N GLY A 307 -19.39 -5.88 22.36
CA GLY A 307 -19.42 -7.11 23.15
C GLY A 307 -19.99 -8.20 22.25
N LEU A 308 -19.26 -9.27 22.09
CA LEU A 308 -19.78 -10.50 21.52
C LEU A 308 -20.90 -10.96 22.44
N GLY A 309 -22.13 -10.52 22.18
CA GLY A 309 -23.32 -11.06 22.77
C GLY A 309 -23.50 -12.49 22.25
N VAL A 310 -23.09 -13.45 23.06
CA VAL A 310 -23.50 -14.85 22.87
C VAL A 310 -25.03 -14.83 22.76
N PRO A 311 -25.64 -15.41 21.72
CA PRO A 311 -27.08 -15.49 21.62
C PRO A 311 -27.62 -16.27 22.84
N ARG A 312 -28.38 -15.61 23.69
CA ARG A 312 -29.11 -16.32 24.75
C ARG A 312 -30.12 -17.25 24.10
N PRO A 313 -30.19 -18.53 24.52
CA PRO A 313 -31.20 -19.45 24.02
C PRO A 313 -32.59 -18.89 24.38
N ARG A 314 -33.51 -18.88 23.42
CA ARG A 314 -34.91 -18.50 23.61
C ARG A 314 -35.52 -19.44 24.64
N PRO A 315 -36.31 -18.95 25.62
CA PRO A 315 -37.06 -19.82 26.56
C PRO A 315 -38.03 -20.67 25.77
N GLY A 316 -37.86 -21.99 25.88
CA GLY A 316 -38.73 -22.98 25.27
C GLY A 316 -40.13 -22.91 25.91
N ARG A 317 -41.17 -23.01 25.08
CA ARG A 317 -42.56 -23.21 25.50
C ARG A 317 -42.68 -24.44 26.40
N PRO A 318 -43.54 -24.42 27.46
CA PRO A 318 -43.73 -25.55 28.36
C PRO A 318 -44.45 -26.72 27.62
N ARG A 319 -43.79 -27.86 27.57
CA ARG A 319 -44.44 -29.14 27.19
C ARG A 319 -45.25 -29.66 28.36
N ARG A 320 -46.55 -29.88 28.15
CA ARG A 320 -47.47 -30.52 29.07
C ARG A 320 -47.00 -31.96 29.41
N GLY A 321 -47.14 -32.27 30.65
CA GLY A 321 -47.15 -33.44 31.49
C GLY A 321 -46.84 -34.82 30.90
N ARG A 322 -45.91 -35.49 31.55
CA ARG A 322 -46.00 -36.96 31.82
C ARG A 322 -45.59 -37.23 33.28
N ARG A 323 -46.36 -38.04 33.93
CA ARG A 323 -46.30 -38.45 35.35
C ARG A 323 -45.01 -39.22 35.70
N PRO A 324 -44.63 -39.28 36.98
CA PRO A 324 -43.36 -39.84 37.42
C PRO A 324 -43.42 -41.34 37.58
N VAL A 325 -42.35 -42.02 37.19
CA VAL A 325 -42.05 -43.40 37.58
C VAL A 325 -41.07 -43.38 38.75
N ARG A 326 -41.46 -44.03 39.84
CA ARG A 326 -40.59 -44.27 41.01
C ARG A 326 -39.52 -45.29 40.64
N ALA A 327 -38.27 -45.00 41.06
CA ALA A 327 -37.22 -46.00 41.15
C ALA A 327 -36.44 -45.88 42.44
N ARG A 328 -36.20 -46.97 43.01
CA ARG A 328 -35.56 -47.32 44.29
C ARG A 328 -34.02 -47.04 44.19
N GLY A 329 -33.46 -46.56 45.26
CA GLY A 329 -32.55 -47.24 46.16
C GLY A 329 -31.10 -47.44 45.69
N GLY A 330 -30.19 -46.91 46.48
CA GLY A 330 -28.94 -47.63 46.68
C GLY A 330 -27.62 -46.92 46.56
N ARG A 331 -27.09 -46.60 47.77
CA ARG A 331 -25.72 -46.67 48.23
C ARG A 331 -24.82 -45.43 48.13
N ARG A 332 -24.54 -44.88 49.30
CA ARG A 332 -23.41 -44.05 49.67
C ARG A 332 -22.11 -44.87 49.71
N LEU A 333 -21.00 -44.28 49.44
CA LEU A 333 -19.69 -44.47 50.08
C LEU A 333 -18.72 -43.36 49.66
N PRO A 334 -17.54 -43.15 50.33
CA PRO A 334 -17.33 -41.94 51.11
C PRO A 334 -16.17 -41.05 50.60
N ALA A 335 -16.00 -39.95 51.31
CA ALA A 335 -14.93 -38.95 51.15
C ALA A 335 -13.52 -39.47 51.46
N HIS A 336 -12.52 -39.00 50.72
CA HIS A 336 -11.17 -38.86 51.22
C HIS A 336 -10.54 -37.53 50.74
N HIS A 337 -10.15 -36.73 51.70
CA HIS A 337 -9.12 -35.68 51.65
C HIS A 337 -7.81 -36.26 52.24
N PRO A 338 -6.70 -35.59 52.25
CA PRO A 338 -5.98 -34.77 51.24
C PRO A 338 -4.50 -35.21 51.18
N GLY A 339 -3.77 -34.62 50.27
CA GLY A 339 -2.33 -34.66 50.16
C GLY A 339 -1.86 -33.69 49.10
#